data_2d4f5f689b14c1f8a7328c95ae38bc9c
#
_entry.id   2d4f5f689b14c1f8a7328c95ae38bc9c
#
_cell.length_a   1.000
_cell.length_b   1.000
_cell.length_c   1.000
_cell.angle_alpha   90.00
_cell.angle_beta   90.00
_cell.angle_gamma   90.00
#
_symmetry.space_group_name_H-M   'P 1'
#
loop_
_entity.id
_entity.type
_entity.pdbx_description
1 polymer ?
#
loop_
_entity_poly.entity_id
_entity_poly.type
_entity_poly.pdbx_seq_one_letter_code
_entity_poly.pdbx_strand_id
1 'polypeptide(L)'
;MTFEQFIATRLPGLLRHAVVLTGDRELAQDVVQEVLARAQVKWRQIAKADSPDAYVRRMVVNEYLSWRRSWAVRNVRAVGERLDAIGDARATERDHAQTVVDADALWSRLATLPRKQRAVLVLRYYEQLDDIAIADLLDCAPATVRSNASKALKNLRLTSELQTRVHERELT
;
A
#
# COMPACT_ATOMS: atom_id res chain seq x y z
N MET A 1 -7.43 -24.21 8.40
CA MET A 1 -6.25 -23.37 8.76
C MET A 1 -6.58 -22.60 10.02
N THR A 2 -5.77 -22.74 11.08
CA THR A 2 -5.93 -21.97 12.31
C THR A 2 -5.42 -20.54 12.11
N PHE A 3 -5.74 -19.64 13.06
CA PHE A 3 -5.27 -18.25 13.00
C PHE A 3 -3.73 -18.17 13.12
N GLU A 4 -3.15 -18.98 13.98
CA GLU A 4 -1.69 -19.06 14.18
C GLU A 4 -0.97 -19.53 12.91
N GLN A 5 -1.51 -20.55 12.23
CA GLN A 5 -0.98 -21.01 10.93
C GLN A 5 -1.08 -19.94 9.86
N PHE A 6 -2.17 -19.18 9.85
CA PHE A 6 -2.33 -18.05 8.93
C PHE A 6 -1.27 -16.97 9.19
N ILE A 7 -1.09 -16.55 10.44
CA ILE A 7 -0.07 -15.55 10.79
C ILE A 7 1.32 -16.05 10.39
N ALA A 8 1.69 -17.27 10.79
CA ALA A 8 3.02 -17.83 10.50
C ALA A 8 3.37 -17.79 9.01
N THR A 9 2.36 -17.97 8.13
CA THR A 9 2.58 -18.03 6.68
C THR A 9 2.38 -16.70 5.97
N ARG A 10 1.50 -15.82 6.46
CA ARG A 10 1.05 -14.62 5.73
C ARG A 10 1.54 -13.30 6.30
N LEU A 11 2.02 -13.26 7.56
CA LEU A 11 2.46 -12.02 8.20
C LEU A 11 3.51 -11.24 7.38
N PRO A 12 4.57 -11.87 6.83
CA PRO A 12 5.54 -11.12 6.03
C PRO A 12 4.93 -10.46 4.79
N GLY A 13 3.98 -11.16 4.13
CA GLY A 13 3.24 -10.62 2.99
C GLY A 13 2.31 -9.47 3.35
N LEU A 14 1.61 -9.58 4.48
CA LEU A 14 0.73 -8.51 4.99
C LEU A 14 1.51 -7.26 5.38
N LEU A 15 2.66 -7.42 6.03
CA LEU A 15 3.53 -6.30 6.38
C LEU A 15 4.06 -5.59 5.14
N ARG A 16 4.56 -6.33 4.14
CA ARG A 16 4.98 -5.73 2.86
C ARG A 16 3.84 -4.97 2.18
N HIS A 17 2.66 -5.57 2.10
CA HIS A 17 1.46 -4.92 1.55
C HIS A 17 1.16 -3.61 2.28
N ALA A 18 1.16 -3.62 3.61
CA ALA A 18 0.90 -2.44 4.42
C ALA A 18 1.97 -1.36 4.24
N VAL A 19 3.27 -1.72 4.21
CA VAL A 19 4.37 -0.76 3.97
C VAL A 19 4.21 -0.08 2.62
N VAL A 20 3.85 -0.82 1.57
CA VAL A 20 3.62 -0.23 0.24
C VAL A 20 2.42 0.70 0.26
N LEU A 21 1.36 0.33 0.95
CA LEU A 21 0.14 1.13 1.03
C LEU A 21 0.36 2.42 1.84
N THR A 22 1.00 2.33 2.99
CA THR A 22 1.22 3.46 3.91
C THR A 22 2.40 4.34 3.49
N GLY A 23 3.45 3.75 2.94
CA GLY A 23 4.74 4.39 2.72
C GLY A 23 5.53 4.64 4.01
N ASP A 24 5.13 4.01 5.11
CA ASP A 24 5.69 4.19 6.44
C ASP A 24 5.67 2.84 7.17
N ARG A 25 6.83 2.40 7.66
CA ARG A 25 7.00 1.08 8.27
C ARG A 25 6.33 0.98 9.64
N GLU A 26 6.42 2.01 10.46
CA GLU A 26 5.82 2.04 11.79
C GLU A 26 4.30 2.03 11.68
N LEU A 27 3.74 2.91 10.84
CA LEU A 27 2.31 2.93 10.57
C LEU A 27 1.82 1.61 9.97
N ALA A 28 2.60 0.98 9.10
CA ALA A 28 2.26 -0.31 8.53
C ALA A 28 2.16 -1.40 9.61
N GLN A 29 3.09 -1.42 10.55
CA GLN A 29 3.06 -2.36 11.68
C GLN A 29 1.83 -2.14 12.55
N ASP A 30 1.53 -0.90 12.91
CA ASP A 30 0.36 -0.55 13.72
C ASP A 30 -0.95 -0.98 13.04
N VAL A 31 -1.09 -0.66 11.75
CA VAL A 31 -2.26 -1.05 10.95
C VAL A 31 -2.41 -2.57 10.89
N VAL A 32 -1.33 -3.31 10.63
CA VAL A 32 -1.37 -4.78 10.57
C VAL A 32 -1.70 -5.38 11.93
N GLN A 33 -1.10 -4.87 13.00
CA GLN A 33 -1.37 -5.34 14.36
C GLN A 33 -2.85 -5.18 14.74
N GLU A 34 -3.43 -4.01 14.51
CA GLU A 34 -4.84 -3.72 14.77
C GLU A 34 -5.76 -4.64 13.94
N VAL A 35 -5.42 -4.85 12.67
CA VAL A 35 -6.17 -5.75 11.79
C VAL A 35 -6.10 -7.20 12.28
N LEU A 36 -4.92 -7.68 12.68
CA LEU A 36 -4.76 -9.05 13.17
C LEU A 36 -5.51 -9.28 14.48
N ALA A 37 -5.52 -8.30 15.39
CA ALA A 37 -6.32 -8.39 16.62
C ALA A 37 -7.81 -8.57 16.31
N ARG A 38 -8.35 -7.78 15.38
CA ARG A 38 -9.76 -7.91 14.93
C ARG A 38 -10.02 -9.19 14.13
N ALA A 39 -9.07 -9.61 13.32
CA ALA A 39 -9.18 -10.84 12.54
C ALA A 39 -9.22 -12.08 13.45
N GLN A 40 -8.45 -12.10 14.54
CA GLN A 40 -8.48 -13.18 15.53
C GLN A 40 -9.87 -13.38 16.11
N VAL A 41 -10.53 -12.30 16.52
CA VAL A 41 -11.90 -12.36 17.08
C VAL A 41 -12.89 -12.91 16.04
N LYS A 42 -12.72 -12.56 14.76
CA LYS A 42 -13.62 -12.97 13.67
C LYS A 42 -13.12 -14.17 12.88
N TRP A 43 -12.09 -14.87 13.35
CA TRP A 43 -11.40 -15.89 12.56
C TRP A 43 -12.32 -17.01 12.06
N ARG A 44 -13.28 -17.44 12.87
CA ARG A 44 -14.27 -18.46 12.46
C ARG A 44 -15.05 -18.08 11.19
N GLN A 45 -15.29 -16.79 10.99
CA GLN A 45 -15.95 -16.25 9.80
C GLN A 45 -14.95 -16.12 8.63
N ILE A 46 -13.78 -15.53 8.92
CA ILE A 46 -12.74 -15.27 7.92
C ILE A 46 -12.22 -16.58 7.32
N ALA A 47 -12.01 -17.60 8.13
CA ALA A 47 -11.53 -18.91 7.67
C ALA A 47 -12.49 -19.64 6.71
N LYS A 48 -13.76 -19.23 6.65
CA LYS A 48 -14.77 -19.76 5.73
C LYS A 48 -14.89 -18.97 4.43
N ALA A 49 -14.19 -17.84 4.30
CA ALA A 49 -14.18 -17.06 3.07
C ALA A 49 -13.41 -17.80 1.98
N ASP A 50 -13.76 -17.58 0.72
CA ASP A 50 -13.07 -18.14 -0.45
C ASP A 50 -11.56 -17.87 -0.42
N SER A 51 -11.16 -16.71 0.08
CA SER A 51 -9.77 -16.34 0.30
C SER A 51 -9.62 -15.56 1.61
N PRO A 52 -9.25 -16.23 2.73
CA PRO A 52 -8.95 -15.56 3.99
C PRO A 52 -7.86 -14.51 3.87
N ASP A 53 -6.87 -14.75 3.03
CA ASP A 53 -5.76 -13.82 2.77
C ASP A 53 -6.24 -12.52 2.10
N ALA A 54 -7.06 -12.61 1.05
CA ALA A 54 -7.66 -11.44 0.42
C ALA A 54 -8.58 -10.67 1.37
N TYR A 55 -9.33 -11.38 2.22
CA TYR A 55 -10.18 -10.78 3.23
C TYR A 55 -9.37 -9.93 4.22
N VAL A 56 -8.29 -10.50 4.78
CA VAL A 56 -7.43 -9.78 5.75
C VAL A 56 -6.69 -8.61 5.08
N ARG A 57 -6.21 -8.76 3.83
CA ARG A 57 -5.63 -7.63 3.08
C ARG A 57 -6.62 -6.48 2.90
N ARG A 58 -7.87 -6.79 2.58
CA ARG A 58 -8.93 -5.76 2.49
C ARG A 58 -9.18 -5.10 3.85
N MET A 59 -9.08 -5.83 4.96
CA MET A 59 -9.12 -5.23 6.30
C MET A 59 -7.95 -4.25 6.51
N VAL A 60 -6.73 -4.57 6.04
CA VAL A 60 -5.57 -3.66 6.11
C VAL A 60 -5.82 -2.37 5.33
N VAL A 61 -6.35 -2.46 4.11
CA VAL A 61 -6.73 -1.29 3.31
C VAL A 61 -7.76 -0.43 4.04
N ASN A 62 -8.84 -1.04 4.52
CA ASN A 62 -9.92 -0.32 5.21
C ASN A 62 -9.43 0.36 6.50
N GLU A 63 -8.55 -0.31 7.26
CA GLU A 63 -7.96 0.25 8.47
C GLU A 63 -7.09 1.46 8.16
N TYR A 64 -6.20 1.35 7.18
CA TYR A 64 -5.37 2.46 6.74
C TYR A 64 -6.20 3.67 6.29
N LEU A 65 -7.27 3.44 5.53
CA LEU A 65 -8.15 4.52 5.08
C LEU A 65 -8.95 5.15 6.24
N SER A 66 -9.38 4.34 7.21
CA SER A 66 -10.03 4.83 8.44
C SER A 66 -9.07 5.69 9.26
N TRP A 67 -7.84 5.23 9.45
CA TRP A 67 -6.80 5.99 10.13
C TRP A 67 -6.53 7.32 9.43
N ARG A 68 -6.43 7.34 8.08
CA ARG A 68 -6.25 8.57 7.31
C ARG A 68 -7.38 9.57 7.51
N ARG A 69 -8.63 9.10 7.49
CA ARG A 69 -9.80 9.97 7.74
C ARG A 69 -9.74 10.57 9.14
N SER A 70 -9.47 9.76 10.15
CA SER A 70 -9.35 10.22 11.55
C SER A 70 -8.20 11.21 11.73
N TRP A 71 -7.07 11.00 11.05
CA TRP A 71 -5.93 11.92 11.08
C TRP A 71 -6.24 13.23 10.37
N ALA A 72 -6.88 13.19 9.20
CA ALA A 72 -7.31 14.37 8.45
C ALA A 72 -8.29 15.23 9.28
N VAL A 73 -9.28 14.63 9.91
CA VAL A 73 -10.24 15.34 10.76
C VAL A 73 -9.56 16.00 11.98
N ARG A 74 -8.57 15.34 12.58
CA ARG A 74 -7.82 15.90 13.71
C ARG A 74 -6.90 17.05 13.29
N ASN A 75 -6.31 16.99 12.10
CA ASN A 75 -5.34 17.99 11.62
C ASN A 75 -5.97 19.12 10.79
N VAL A 76 -7.20 18.98 10.27
CA VAL A 76 -7.96 20.09 9.66
C VAL A 76 -8.25 21.21 10.66
N ARG A 77 -8.24 20.92 11.96
CA ARG A 77 -8.31 21.95 13.01
C ARG A 77 -6.98 22.70 13.23
N ALA A 78 -5.86 22.20 12.73
CA ALA A 78 -4.53 22.77 12.98
C ALA A 78 -3.88 23.45 11.78
N VAL A 79 -4.22 23.11 10.53
CA VAL A 79 -3.57 23.68 9.33
C VAL A 79 -4.56 23.69 8.15
N GLY A 80 -5.19 24.81 7.91
CA GLY A 80 -5.68 25.13 6.56
C GLY A 80 -4.48 25.20 5.60
N GLU A 81 -4.58 24.55 4.44
CA GLU A 81 -3.68 24.68 3.28
C GLU A 81 -2.38 23.86 3.16
N ARG A 82 -2.16 22.76 3.85
CA ARG A 82 -0.96 21.93 3.62
C ARG A 82 -1.18 20.45 3.38
N LEU A 83 -2.31 20.05 2.81
CA LEU A 83 -2.66 18.63 2.63
C LEU A 83 -1.98 17.94 1.44
N ASP A 84 -1.39 18.68 0.51
CA ASP A 84 -0.67 18.11 -0.64
C ASP A 84 0.86 18.02 -0.46
N ALA A 85 1.41 18.65 0.60
CA ALA A 85 2.86 18.77 0.79
C ALA A 85 3.47 17.85 1.86
N ILE A 86 2.68 17.17 2.70
CA ILE A 86 3.20 16.31 3.79
C ILE A 86 3.33 14.84 3.34
N GLY A 87 3.41 14.60 2.06
CA GLY A 87 3.54 13.26 1.47
C GLY A 87 4.94 12.87 1.02
N ASP A 88 5.87 13.82 0.91
CA ASP A 88 7.15 13.58 0.23
C ASP A 88 8.40 13.55 1.14
N ALA A 89 8.26 13.75 2.43
CA ALA A 89 9.41 13.81 3.32
C ALA A 89 9.46 12.62 4.27
N ARG A 90 9.80 11.45 3.80
CA ARG A 90 10.57 10.39 4.47
C ARG A 90 10.50 9.08 3.69
N ALA A 91 11.13 9.08 2.52
CA ALA A 91 11.73 7.86 2.02
C ALA A 91 13.12 7.78 2.70
N THR A 92 13.19 7.17 3.87
CA THR A 92 14.47 6.95 4.53
C THR A 92 14.60 5.50 4.96
N GLU A 93 15.69 4.97 4.44
CA GLU A 93 16.44 3.81 4.87
C GLU A 93 15.93 2.43 4.47
N ARG A 94 16.74 1.92 3.55
CA ARG A 94 16.86 0.53 3.15
C ARG A 94 17.42 -0.26 4.31
N ASP A 95 16.73 -1.29 4.75
CA ASP A 95 17.37 -2.39 5.42
C ASP A 95 17.10 -3.69 4.66
N HIS A 96 18.19 -4.38 4.37
CA HIS A 96 18.26 -5.53 3.49
C HIS A 96 17.92 -6.79 4.25
N ALA A 97 16.92 -7.52 3.80
CA ALA A 97 16.87 -8.97 3.99
C ALA A 97 16.54 -9.62 2.64
N GLN A 98 17.53 -10.23 2.09
CA GLN A 98 17.59 -10.93 0.82
C GLN A 98 16.65 -12.14 0.82
N THR A 99 15.70 -12.15 -0.07
CA THR A 99 15.26 -13.26 -0.94
C THR A 99 13.85 -13.03 -1.46
N VAL A 100 13.75 -12.50 -2.61
CA VAL A 100 12.84 -12.65 -3.77
C VAL A 100 13.10 -11.45 -4.67
N VAL A 101 14.08 -11.56 -5.53
CA VAL A 101 14.70 -10.45 -6.29
C VAL A 101 13.72 -9.65 -7.16
N ASP A 102 12.66 -10.28 -7.69
CA ASP A 102 11.71 -9.58 -8.58
C ASP A 102 10.59 -8.85 -7.82
N ALA A 103 10.14 -9.39 -6.70
CA ALA A 103 9.11 -8.74 -5.88
C ALA A 103 9.66 -7.49 -5.18
N ASP A 104 10.88 -7.53 -4.64
CA ASP A 104 11.51 -6.40 -3.96
C ASP A 104 11.79 -5.24 -4.92
N ALA A 105 12.16 -5.52 -6.17
CA ALA A 105 12.34 -4.50 -7.20
C ALA A 105 11.02 -3.79 -7.53
N LEU A 106 9.92 -4.53 -7.69
CA LEU A 106 8.59 -3.95 -7.92
C LEU A 106 8.14 -3.09 -6.74
N TRP A 107 8.29 -3.62 -5.51
CA TRP A 107 7.91 -2.90 -4.29
C TRP A 107 8.73 -1.63 -4.09
N SER A 108 10.03 -1.67 -4.34
CA SER A 108 10.91 -0.50 -4.28
C SER A 108 10.48 0.58 -5.30
N ARG A 109 10.07 0.16 -6.49
CA ARG A 109 9.56 1.09 -7.53
C ARG A 109 8.21 1.68 -7.16
N LEU A 110 7.30 0.90 -6.59
CA LEU A 110 6.02 1.42 -6.09
C LEU A 110 6.23 2.41 -4.96
N ALA A 111 7.24 2.22 -4.11
CA ALA A 111 7.57 3.13 -3.01
C ALA A 111 7.99 4.53 -3.49
N THR A 112 8.51 4.67 -4.73
CA THR A 112 8.86 5.98 -5.31
C THR A 112 7.65 6.80 -5.76
N LEU A 113 6.48 6.18 -5.88
CA LEU A 113 5.27 6.87 -6.34
C LEU A 113 4.63 7.72 -5.23
N PRO A 114 4.00 8.85 -5.59
CA PRO A 114 3.13 9.56 -4.67
C PRO A 114 2.06 8.63 -4.08
N ARG A 115 1.71 8.84 -2.80
CA ARG A 115 0.82 7.95 -2.03
C ARG A 115 -0.49 7.62 -2.74
N LYS A 116 -1.16 8.63 -3.34
CA LYS A 116 -2.43 8.43 -4.06
C LYS A 116 -2.27 7.54 -5.29
N GLN A 117 -1.18 7.74 -6.04
CA GLN A 117 -0.86 6.94 -7.23
C GLN A 117 -0.54 5.50 -6.86
N ARG A 118 0.28 5.31 -5.84
CA ARG A 118 0.65 4.00 -5.29
C ARG A 118 -0.57 3.23 -4.78
N ALA A 119 -1.42 3.88 -3.95
CA ALA A 119 -2.63 3.27 -3.44
C ALA A 119 -3.56 2.79 -4.57
N VAL A 120 -3.75 3.60 -5.61
CA VAL A 120 -4.57 3.22 -6.77
C VAL A 120 -3.99 1.99 -7.47
N LEU A 121 -2.68 1.90 -7.70
CA LEU A 121 -2.08 0.72 -8.34
C LEU A 121 -2.21 -0.54 -7.48
N VAL A 122 -1.95 -0.43 -6.18
CA VAL A 122 -2.13 -1.56 -5.24
C VAL A 122 -3.57 -2.05 -5.25
N LEU A 123 -4.54 -1.15 -5.12
CA LEU A 123 -5.95 -1.52 -5.09
C LEU A 123 -6.44 -2.11 -6.42
N ARG A 124 -5.97 -1.59 -7.55
CA ARG A 124 -6.39 -2.06 -8.88
C ARG A 124 -5.75 -3.38 -9.28
N TYR A 125 -4.43 -3.52 -9.13
CA TYR A 125 -3.68 -4.64 -9.70
C TYR A 125 -3.38 -5.74 -8.68
N TYR A 126 -3.27 -5.41 -7.42
CA TYR A 126 -3.01 -6.40 -6.37
C TYR A 126 -4.31 -6.88 -5.69
N GLU A 127 -5.23 -5.96 -5.38
CA GLU A 127 -6.55 -6.30 -4.81
C GLU A 127 -7.63 -6.54 -5.89
N GLN A 128 -7.31 -6.28 -7.17
CA GLN A 128 -8.21 -6.49 -8.31
C GLN A 128 -9.56 -5.75 -8.18
N LEU A 129 -9.55 -4.57 -7.57
CA LEU A 129 -10.74 -3.74 -7.44
C LEU A 129 -10.97 -2.93 -8.72
N ASP A 130 -12.23 -2.71 -9.06
CA ASP A 130 -12.62 -1.80 -10.13
C ASP A 130 -12.51 -0.33 -9.70
N ASP A 131 -12.62 0.58 -10.68
CA ASP A 131 -12.45 2.01 -10.44
C ASP A 131 -13.54 2.59 -9.53
N ILE A 132 -14.72 2.01 -9.51
CA ILE A 132 -15.84 2.46 -8.67
C ILE A 132 -15.55 2.10 -7.22
N ALA A 133 -15.19 0.83 -6.95
CA ALA A 133 -14.82 0.37 -5.62
C ALA A 133 -13.60 1.11 -5.06
N ILE A 134 -12.59 1.40 -5.92
CA ILE A 134 -11.43 2.19 -5.51
C ILE A 134 -11.84 3.64 -5.20
N ALA A 135 -12.70 4.24 -6.01
CA ALA A 135 -13.19 5.60 -5.81
C ALA A 135 -13.94 5.74 -4.47
N ASP A 136 -14.81 4.79 -4.16
CA ASP A 136 -15.52 4.73 -2.88
C ASP A 136 -14.56 4.56 -1.70
N LEU A 137 -13.54 3.69 -1.83
CA LEU A 137 -12.54 3.47 -0.79
C LEU A 137 -11.65 4.71 -0.54
N LEU A 138 -11.28 5.42 -1.61
CA LEU A 138 -10.38 6.59 -1.53
C LEU A 138 -11.12 7.92 -1.37
N ASP A 139 -12.45 7.89 -1.30
CA ASP A 139 -13.32 9.06 -1.25
C ASP A 139 -13.01 10.06 -2.37
N CYS A 140 -13.07 9.59 -3.61
CA CYS A 140 -12.79 10.40 -4.79
C CYS A 140 -13.64 9.95 -6.00
N ALA A 141 -13.63 10.74 -7.08
CA ALA A 141 -14.33 10.36 -8.29
C ALA A 141 -13.61 9.23 -9.05
N PRO A 142 -14.31 8.32 -9.75
CA PRO A 142 -13.70 7.29 -10.60
C PRO A 142 -12.75 7.86 -11.67
N ALA A 143 -13.02 9.07 -12.16
CA ALA A 143 -12.12 9.77 -13.07
C ALA A 143 -10.77 10.11 -12.44
N THR A 144 -10.76 10.43 -11.14
CA THR A 144 -9.54 10.66 -10.34
C THR A 144 -8.73 9.38 -10.18
N VAL A 145 -9.39 8.24 -9.98
CA VAL A 145 -8.75 6.93 -9.93
C VAL A 145 -8.04 6.63 -11.25
N ARG A 146 -8.73 6.80 -12.40
CA ARG A 146 -8.14 6.62 -13.73
C ARG A 146 -6.95 7.53 -13.99
N SER A 147 -7.06 8.80 -13.63
CA SER A 147 -5.98 9.78 -13.78
C SER A 147 -4.76 9.40 -12.95
N ASN A 148 -4.95 9.02 -11.67
CA ASN A 148 -3.85 8.59 -10.80
C ASN A 148 -3.19 7.29 -11.30
N ALA A 149 -3.96 6.32 -11.80
CA ALA A 149 -3.42 5.10 -12.39
C ALA A 149 -2.55 5.40 -13.62
N SER A 150 -3.04 6.25 -14.54
CA SER A 150 -2.30 6.64 -15.73
C SER A 150 -0.99 7.35 -15.38
N LYS A 151 -1.03 8.32 -14.46
CA LYS A 151 0.16 9.03 -13.97
C LYS A 151 1.16 8.08 -13.30
N ALA A 152 0.67 7.16 -12.47
CA ALA A 152 1.48 6.17 -11.79
C ALA A 152 2.24 5.27 -12.78
N LEU A 153 1.54 4.73 -13.78
CA LEU A 153 2.15 3.89 -14.82
C LEU A 153 3.19 4.66 -15.65
N LYS A 154 2.91 5.94 -15.96
CA LYS A 154 3.88 6.80 -16.65
C LYS A 154 5.13 7.01 -15.80
N ASN A 155 4.98 7.32 -14.52
CA ASN A 155 6.10 7.53 -13.61
C ASN A 155 6.95 6.26 -13.46
N LEU A 156 6.33 5.08 -13.35
CA LEU A 156 7.06 3.80 -13.29
C LEU A 156 7.85 3.50 -14.57
N ARG A 157 7.33 3.84 -15.75
CA ARG A 157 8.05 3.68 -17.03
C ARG A 157 9.25 4.60 -17.10
N LEU A 158 9.10 5.88 -16.77
CA LEU A 158 10.20 6.85 -16.74
C LEU A 158 11.33 6.42 -15.80
N THR A 159 10.99 5.93 -14.62
CA THR A 159 11.98 5.43 -13.65
C THR A 159 12.74 4.21 -14.21
N SER A 160 12.06 3.31 -14.91
CA SER A 160 12.69 2.16 -15.56
C SER A 160 13.69 2.59 -16.66
N GLU A 161 13.29 3.50 -17.52
CA GLU A 161 14.15 4.00 -18.62
C GLU A 161 15.40 4.72 -18.08
N LEU A 162 15.25 5.51 -17.00
CA LEU A 162 16.39 6.18 -16.36
C LEU A 162 17.37 5.18 -15.75
N GLN A 163 16.89 4.14 -15.08
CA GLN A 163 17.74 3.10 -14.49
C GLN A 163 18.52 2.34 -15.56
N THR A 164 17.89 2.00 -16.68
CA THR A 164 18.57 1.35 -17.80
C THR A 164 19.68 2.22 -18.38
N ARG A 165 19.43 3.51 -18.59
CA ARG A 165 20.44 4.46 -19.09
C ARG A 165 21.61 4.70 -18.14
N VAL A 166 21.37 4.66 -16.83
CA VAL A 166 22.46 4.79 -15.83
C VAL A 166 23.34 3.55 -15.87
N HIS A 167 22.73 2.37 -15.90
CA HIS A 167 23.48 1.10 -15.97
C HIS A 167 24.31 0.95 -17.25
N GLU A 168 23.80 1.40 -18.38
CA GLU A 168 24.55 1.43 -19.65
C GLU A 168 25.75 2.38 -19.63
N ARG A 169 25.67 3.48 -18.86
CA ARG A 169 26.77 4.44 -18.69
C ARG A 169 27.87 3.98 -17.75
N GLU A 170 27.54 3.14 -16.78
CA GLU A 170 28.51 2.57 -15.83
C GLU A 170 29.31 1.40 -16.43
N LEU A 171 28.85 0.85 -17.55
CA LEU A 171 29.50 -0.28 -18.26
C LEU A 171 30.37 0.18 -19.45
N THR A 172 30.47 1.51 -19.73
CA THR A 172 31.27 2.08 -20.82
C THR A 172 32.39 2.95 -20.30
#